data_0a34748a719f1ff907838e71f7d2ca42
#
_entry.id   0a34748a719f1ff907838e71f7d2ca42
#
_cell.length_a   1.000
_cell.length_b   1.000
_cell.length_c   1.000
_cell.angle_alpha   90.00
_cell.angle_beta   90.00
_cell.angle_gamma   90.00
#
_symmetry.space_group_name_H-M   'P 1'
#
loop_
_entity.id
_entity.type
_entity.pdbx_description
1 polymer ?
#
loop_
_entity_poly.entity_id
_entity_poly.type
_entity_poly.pdbx_seq_one_letter_code
_entity_poly.pdbx_strand_id
1 'polypeptide(L)'
;MRKYVLAILLSLTSLMLLAGQKSIPDREWAMIRQIAVNYDLTDEQTWLLAGIRKLENGRPGLEFGIGGPMNSGHPSHRYRDGFKSFYVQGAWAAGTVKNHYRGDLKVFGKRYCPADAANWAKKMSSILVRLKGETHQRLPGAKPPKRNINFP
;
A
#
# COMPACT_ATOMS: atom_id res chain seq x y z
N MET A 1 -22.55 9.74 -38.18
CA MET A 1 -22.71 8.61 -37.25
C MET A 1 -21.41 7.87 -36.88
N ARG A 2 -20.46 7.62 -37.79
CA ARG A 2 -19.19 6.91 -37.48
C ARG A 2 -18.26 7.59 -36.40
N LYS A 3 -18.25 8.92 -36.33
CA LYS A 3 -17.38 9.67 -35.37
C LYS A 3 -17.80 9.53 -33.91
N TYR A 4 -19.09 9.35 -33.63
CA TYR A 4 -19.60 9.20 -32.26
C TYR A 4 -19.43 7.78 -31.73
N VAL A 5 -19.44 6.76 -32.59
CA VAL A 5 -19.21 5.36 -32.19
C VAL A 5 -17.77 5.17 -31.70
N LEU A 6 -16.79 5.84 -32.35
CA LEU A 6 -15.38 5.75 -31.94
C LEU A 6 -15.12 6.41 -30.59
N ALA A 7 -15.78 7.55 -30.30
CA ALA A 7 -15.65 8.26 -29.03
C ALA A 7 -16.25 7.46 -27.87
N ILE A 8 -17.36 6.77 -28.07
CA ILE A 8 -18.01 5.92 -27.07
C ILE A 8 -17.17 4.66 -26.80
N LEU A 9 -16.58 4.06 -27.82
CA LEU A 9 -15.68 2.90 -27.64
C LEU A 9 -14.39 3.26 -26.88
N LEU A 10 -13.80 4.43 -27.14
CA LEU A 10 -12.63 4.91 -26.41
C LEU A 10 -12.94 5.25 -24.95
N SER A 11 -14.13 5.76 -24.64
CA SER A 11 -14.55 6.04 -23.27
C SER A 11 -14.85 4.75 -22.49
N LEU A 12 -15.43 3.74 -23.12
CA LEU A 12 -15.70 2.43 -22.50
C LEU A 12 -14.43 1.63 -22.23
N THR A 13 -13.42 1.69 -23.10
CA THR A 13 -12.13 1.03 -22.86
C THR A 13 -11.35 1.69 -21.73
N SER A 14 -11.43 3.03 -21.61
CA SER A 14 -10.82 3.75 -20.46
C SER A 14 -11.50 3.41 -19.13
N LEU A 15 -12.82 3.19 -19.14
CA LEU A 15 -13.58 2.80 -17.94
C LEU A 15 -13.27 1.36 -17.52
N MET A 16 -13.06 0.45 -18.47
CA MET A 16 -12.71 -0.95 -18.17
C MET A 16 -11.26 -1.11 -17.65
N LEU A 17 -10.32 -0.27 -18.07
CA LEU A 17 -8.96 -0.26 -17.53
C LEU A 17 -8.93 0.24 -16.08
N LEU A 18 -9.88 1.05 -15.65
CA LEU A 18 -10.03 1.53 -14.27
C LEU A 18 -10.68 0.48 -13.34
N ALA A 19 -11.45 -0.47 -13.86
CA ALA A 19 -12.16 -1.49 -13.09
C ALA A 19 -11.27 -2.67 -12.64
N GLY A 20 -10.04 -2.79 -13.13
CA GLY A 20 -9.21 -3.99 -12.97
C GLY A 20 -8.28 -4.04 -11.77
N GLN A 21 -8.12 -2.97 -11.00
CA GLN A 21 -7.26 -3.03 -9.81
C GLN A 21 -8.08 -3.38 -8.57
N LYS A 22 -8.03 -4.67 -8.17
CA LYS A 22 -8.67 -5.16 -6.95
C LYS A 22 -8.34 -4.25 -5.76
N SER A 23 -9.34 -3.91 -4.95
CA SER A 23 -9.15 -3.22 -3.66
C SER A 23 -8.22 -4.04 -2.75
N ILE A 24 -7.62 -3.41 -1.77
CA ILE A 24 -6.89 -4.15 -0.73
C ILE A 24 -7.89 -5.06 -0.01
N PRO A 25 -7.63 -6.38 0.13
CA PRO A 25 -8.51 -7.29 0.85
C PRO A 25 -8.72 -6.84 2.31
N ASP A 26 -9.92 -7.06 2.86
CA ASP A 26 -10.28 -6.64 4.23
C ASP A 26 -9.31 -7.21 5.27
N ARG A 27 -8.83 -8.43 5.05
CA ARG A 27 -7.83 -9.09 5.90
C ARG A 27 -6.49 -8.35 5.89
N GLU A 28 -6.01 -7.90 4.73
CA GLU A 28 -4.78 -7.11 4.63
C GLU A 28 -4.97 -5.73 5.24
N TRP A 29 -6.13 -5.11 5.08
CA TRP A 29 -6.49 -3.87 5.77
C TRP A 29 -6.45 -3.99 7.29
N ALA A 30 -6.98 -5.08 7.83
CA ALA A 30 -6.92 -5.34 9.27
C ALA A 30 -5.48 -5.42 9.76
N MET A 31 -4.60 -6.11 9.01
CA MET A 31 -3.17 -6.20 9.34
C MET A 31 -2.46 -4.85 9.22
N ILE A 32 -2.73 -4.07 8.18
CA ILE A 32 -2.17 -2.72 8.02
C ILE A 32 -2.54 -1.83 9.20
N ARG A 33 -3.80 -1.83 9.63
CA ARG A 33 -4.25 -1.07 10.81
C ARG A 33 -3.56 -1.54 12.09
N GLN A 34 -3.40 -2.84 12.27
CA GLN A 34 -2.68 -3.37 13.43
C GLN A 34 -1.20 -2.94 13.44
N ILE A 35 -0.54 -3.01 12.29
CA ILE A 35 0.84 -2.52 12.14
C ILE A 35 0.91 -1.03 12.42
N ALA A 36 -0.02 -0.24 11.89
CA ALA A 36 -0.07 1.20 12.11
C ALA A 36 -0.19 1.56 13.60
N VAL A 37 -1.04 0.85 14.35
CA VAL A 37 -1.17 1.01 15.80
C VAL A 37 0.15 0.65 16.51
N ASN A 38 0.78 -0.45 16.14
CA ASN A 38 2.03 -0.92 16.77
C ASN A 38 3.21 0.04 16.54
N TYR A 39 3.20 0.76 15.42
CA TYR A 39 4.23 1.75 15.05
C TYR A 39 3.81 3.19 15.34
N ASP A 40 2.66 3.39 15.98
CA ASP A 40 2.12 4.73 16.29
C ASP A 40 2.12 5.65 15.06
N LEU A 41 1.58 5.14 13.96
CA LEU A 41 1.43 5.90 12.73
C LEU A 41 0.24 6.84 12.81
N THR A 42 0.37 8.03 12.24
CA THR A 42 -0.77 8.93 12.01
C THR A 42 -1.72 8.33 10.95
N ASP A 43 -2.93 8.87 10.83
CA ASP A 43 -3.87 8.46 9.78
C ASP A 43 -3.27 8.62 8.38
N GLU A 44 -2.58 9.72 8.12
CA GLU A 44 -1.91 9.97 6.85
C GLU A 44 -0.81 8.93 6.57
N GLN A 45 0.00 8.61 7.58
CA GLN A 45 1.02 7.58 7.48
C GLN A 45 0.43 6.18 7.29
N THR A 46 -0.72 5.91 7.90
CA THR A 46 -1.46 4.65 7.71
C THR A 46 -1.98 4.52 6.29
N TRP A 47 -2.52 5.59 5.72
CA TRP A 47 -2.91 5.62 4.31
C TRP A 47 -1.72 5.41 3.38
N LEU A 48 -0.58 6.03 3.68
CA LEU A 48 0.64 5.82 2.90
C LEU A 48 1.11 4.37 2.96
N LEU A 49 1.09 3.73 4.14
CA LEU A 49 1.43 2.32 4.30
C LEU A 49 0.51 1.42 3.44
N ALA A 50 -0.79 1.68 3.45
CA ALA A 50 -1.75 0.99 2.60
C ALA A 50 -1.48 1.24 1.10
N GLY A 51 -1.15 2.47 0.74
CA GLY A 51 -0.75 2.85 -0.60
C GLY A 51 0.49 2.10 -1.09
N ILE A 52 1.50 1.96 -0.23
CA ILE A 52 2.71 1.19 -0.51
C ILE A 52 2.34 -0.27 -0.79
N ARG A 53 1.54 -0.91 0.08
CA ARG A 53 1.08 -2.28 -0.15
C ARG A 53 0.39 -2.44 -1.52
N LYS A 54 -0.45 -1.46 -1.87
CA LYS A 54 -1.19 -1.45 -3.13
C LYS A 54 -0.29 -1.24 -4.34
N LEU A 55 0.69 -0.33 -4.23
CA LEU A 55 1.59 0.01 -5.33
C LEU A 55 2.57 -1.13 -5.62
N GLU A 56 3.20 -1.64 -4.58
CA GLU A 56 4.21 -2.70 -4.70
C GLU A 56 3.55 -4.03 -5.07
N ASN A 57 2.38 -4.33 -4.52
CA ASN A 57 1.58 -5.53 -4.81
C ASN A 57 2.44 -6.80 -4.91
N GLY A 58 3.47 -6.88 -4.08
CA GLY A 58 4.49 -7.91 -4.13
C GLY A 58 3.95 -9.28 -3.73
N ARG A 59 4.61 -10.32 -4.25
CA ARG A 59 4.42 -11.70 -3.82
C ARG A 59 4.83 -11.88 -2.34
N PRO A 60 4.48 -13.00 -1.69
CA PRO A 60 4.98 -13.31 -0.36
C PRO A 60 6.50 -13.14 -0.23
N GLY A 61 6.92 -12.39 0.79
CA GLY A 61 8.29 -11.95 1.02
C GLY A 61 8.67 -10.58 0.44
N LEU A 62 7.80 -10.00 -0.39
CA LEU A 62 8.00 -8.70 -1.03
C LEU A 62 6.71 -7.86 -1.06
N GLU A 63 5.79 -8.09 -0.13
CA GLU A 63 4.44 -7.51 -0.13
C GLU A 63 4.45 -5.98 -0.13
N PHE A 64 5.46 -5.38 0.49
CA PHE A 64 5.68 -3.93 0.55
C PHE A 64 6.92 -3.48 -0.24
N GLY A 65 7.42 -4.32 -1.14
CA GLY A 65 8.57 -4.00 -2.00
C GLY A 65 9.91 -3.91 -1.26
N ILE A 66 9.98 -4.32 0.01
CA ILE A 66 11.21 -4.27 0.78
C ILE A 66 12.06 -5.50 0.46
N GLY A 67 12.95 -5.33 -0.52
CA GLY A 67 13.99 -6.29 -0.84
C GLY A 67 15.29 -5.96 -0.10
N GLY A 68 15.96 -6.98 0.40
CA GLY A 68 17.31 -6.85 0.93
C GLY A 68 18.30 -7.71 0.15
N PRO A 69 19.60 -7.56 0.36
CA PRO A 69 20.58 -8.46 -0.20
C PRO A 69 20.28 -9.90 0.16
N MET A 70 20.32 -10.80 -0.83
CA MET A 70 19.94 -12.20 -0.66
C MET A 70 20.70 -12.93 0.48
N ASN A 71 21.90 -12.47 0.80
CA ASN A 71 22.81 -13.02 1.80
C ASN A 71 22.72 -12.31 3.17
N SER A 72 21.92 -11.27 3.34
CA SER A 72 21.95 -10.42 4.54
C SER A 72 21.16 -10.98 5.73
N GLY A 73 20.49 -12.11 5.60
CA GLY A 73 19.57 -12.60 6.62
C GLY A 73 18.37 -11.68 6.86
N HIS A 74 18.11 -10.76 5.94
CA HIS A 74 17.01 -9.80 6.01
C HIS A 74 15.67 -10.52 6.24
N PRO A 75 14.81 -10.05 7.14
CA PRO A 75 13.56 -10.75 7.50
C PRO A 75 12.65 -11.07 6.31
N SER A 76 12.63 -10.23 5.27
CA SER A 76 11.85 -10.45 4.04
C SER A 76 12.23 -11.73 3.29
N HIS A 77 13.43 -12.24 3.47
CA HIS A 77 13.88 -13.49 2.84
C HIS A 77 13.59 -14.74 3.67
N ARG A 78 13.32 -14.56 4.97
CA ARG A 78 13.02 -15.68 5.88
C ARG A 78 11.55 -16.10 5.84
N TYR A 79 10.67 -15.17 5.53
CA TYR A 79 9.23 -15.37 5.56
C TYR A 79 8.66 -15.11 4.18
N ARG A 80 8.66 -16.14 3.33
CA ARG A 80 8.21 -16.01 1.93
C ARG A 80 6.74 -16.32 1.72
N ASP A 81 6.02 -16.69 2.76
CA ASP A 81 4.63 -17.13 2.70
C ASP A 81 3.80 -16.63 3.89
N GLY A 82 2.54 -16.45 3.66
CA GLY A 82 1.50 -16.21 4.65
C GLY A 82 1.56 -14.89 5.41
N PHE A 83 0.90 -14.87 6.56
CA PHE A 83 0.74 -13.69 7.40
C PHE A 83 2.03 -13.14 7.98
N LYS A 84 2.95 -14.05 8.32
CA LYS A 84 4.21 -13.73 8.94
C LYS A 84 5.04 -12.86 8.01
N SER A 85 5.06 -13.19 6.72
CA SER A 85 5.70 -12.40 5.67
C SER A 85 5.09 -11.01 5.56
N PHE A 86 3.78 -10.94 5.44
CA PHE A 86 3.06 -9.66 5.33
C PHE A 86 3.36 -8.74 6.53
N TYR A 87 3.30 -9.30 7.75
CA TYR A 87 3.57 -8.53 8.95
C TYR A 87 5.01 -8.01 9.00
N VAL A 88 6.00 -8.86 8.71
CA VAL A 88 7.41 -8.45 8.71
C VAL A 88 7.69 -7.39 7.66
N GLN A 89 7.20 -7.56 6.45
CA GLN A 89 7.31 -6.58 5.38
C GLN A 89 6.61 -5.26 5.76
N GLY A 90 5.39 -5.35 6.28
CA GLY A 90 4.62 -4.18 6.69
C GLY A 90 5.25 -3.44 7.88
N ALA A 91 5.83 -4.16 8.84
CA ALA A 91 6.55 -3.57 9.98
C ALA A 91 7.77 -2.76 9.52
N TRP A 92 8.55 -3.29 8.59
CA TRP A 92 9.69 -2.56 8.01
C TRP A 92 9.26 -1.34 7.21
N ALA A 93 8.19 -1.46 6.42
CA ALA A 93 7.62 -0.33 5.70
C ALA A 93 7.10 0.74 6.67
N ALA A 94 6.39 0.34 7.73
CA ALA A 94 5.87 1.23 8.76
C ALA A 94 6.99 1.99 9.48
N GLY A 95 8.07 1.31 9.86
CA GLY A 95 9.25 1.96 10.42
C GLY A 95 9.86 3.00 9.47
N THR A 96 9.95 2.67 8.19
CA THR A 96 10.42 3.62 7.17
C THR A 96 9.48 4.82 7.02
N VAL A 97 8.17 4.59 6.99
CA VAL A 97 7.15 5.65 6.93
C VAL A 97 7.23 6.54 8.17
N LYS A 98 7.23 5.95 9.38
CA LYS A 98 7.30 6.69 10.64
C LYS A 98 8.52 7.61 10.70
N ASN A 99 9.67 7.09 10.31
CA ASN A 99 10.93 7.79 10.47
C ASN A 99 11.23 8.81 9.36
N HIS A 100 10.68 8.65 8.16
CA HIS A 100 11.10 9.43 7.00
C HIS A 100 9.98 10.18 6.27
N TYR A 101 8.70 9.81 6.45
CA TYR A 101 7.61 10.55 5.82
C TYR A 101 7.23 11.80 6.61
N ARG A 102 7.24 12.95 5.95
CA ARG A 102 6.92 14.27 6.52
C ARG A 102 5.91 15.04 5.67
N GLY A 103 4.97 14.33 5.04
CA GLY A 103 3.92 14.94 4.21
C GLY A 103 4.28 15.13 2.73
N ASP A 104 5.52 14.88 2.32
CA ASP A 104 5.96 15.03 0.92
C ASP A 104 6.29 13.68 0.29
N LEU A 105 5.45 13.27 -0.67
CA LEU A 105 5.62 12.01 -1.40
C LEU A 105 6.85 12.01 -2.32
N LYS A 106 7.27 13.17 -2.84
CA LYS A 106 8.44 13.23 -3.73
C LYS A 106 9.73 13.05 -2.92
N VAL A 107 9.80 13.68 -1.77
CA VAL A 107 10.93 13.54 -0.83
C VAL A 107 10.98 12.11 -0.31
N PHE A 108 9.86 11.57 0.14
CA PHE A 108 9.78 10.19 0.63
C PHE A 108 10.11 9.17 -0.47
N GLY A 109 9.63 9.40 -1.70
CA GLY A 109 9.90 8.55 -2.86
C GLY A 109 11.40 8.40 -3.17
N LYS A 110 12.20 9.44 -2.97
CA LYS A 110 13.67 9.35 -3.12
C LYS A 110 14.31 8.36 -2.15
N ARG A 111 13.68 8.17 -0.99
CA ARG A 111 14.13 7.21 0.01
C ARG A 111 13.60 5.80 -0.27
N TYR A 112 12.30 5.70 -0.62
CA TYR A 112 11.60 4.42 -0.76
C TYR A 112 11.87 3.74 -2.10
N CYS A 113 11.88 4.51 -3.19
CA CYS A 113 12.13 4.04 -4.56
C CYS A 113 13.09 5.01 -5.28
N PRO A 114 14.39 5.03 -4.91
CA PRO A 114 15.34 6.03 -5.42
C PRO A 114 15.53 5.98 -6.94
N ALA A 115 15.38 4.81 -7.55
CA ALA A 115 15.54 4.63 -8.99
C ALA A 115 14.48 5.36 -9.83
N ASP A 116 13.25 5.54 -9.29
CA ASP A 116 12.12 6.13 -10.02
C ASP A 116 11.21 6.95 -9.10
N ALA A 117 11.80 7.78 -8.26
CA ALA A 117 11.11 8.51 -7.19
C ALA A 117 9.94 9.39 -7.69
N ALA A 118 10.12 10.05 -8.83
CA ALA A 118 9.10 10.96 -9.37
C ALA A 118 7.85 10.20 -9.84
N ASN A 119 8.03 9.12 -10.59
CA ASN A 119 6.93 8.28 -11.07
C ASN A 119 6.28 7.51 -9.91
N TRP A 120 7.09 7.04 -8.96
CA TRP A 120 6.58 6.43 -7.72
C TRP A 120 5.65 7.38 -6.98
N ALA A 121 6.07 8.63 -6.75
CA ALA A 121 5.26 9.63 -6.06
C ALA A 121 3.96 9.96 -6.81
N LYS A 122 4.01 10.05 -8.15
CA LYS A 122 2.83 10.27 -8.99
C LYS A 122 1.83 9.10 -8.88
N LYS A 123 2.31 7.86 -9.01
CA LYS A 123 1.48 6.66 -8.85
C LYS A 123 0.89 6.57 -7.45
N MET A 124 1.70 6.84 -6.41
CA MET A 124 1.26 6.85 -5.01
C MET A 124 0.15 7.85 -4.77
N SER A 125 0.30 9.09 -5.24
CA SER A 125 -0.75 10.11 -5.13
C SER A 125 -2.09 9.62 -5.70
N SER A 126 -2.07 9.04 -6.90
CA SER A 126 -3.29 8.49 -7.55
C SER A 126 -3.91 7.33 -6.75
N ILE A 127 -3.06 6.47 -6.16
CA ILE A 127 -3.52 5.36 -5.32
C ILE A 127 -4.17 5.87 -4.04
N LEU A 128 -3.57 6.85 -3.37
CA LEU A 128 -4.09 7.41 -2.12
C LEU A 128 -5.46 8.06 -2.31
N VAL A 129 -5.65 8.82 -3.40
CA VAL A 129 -6.96 9.41 -3.74
C VAL A 129 -8.01 8.32 -3.88
N ARG A 130 -7.71 7.24 -4.59
CA ARG A 130 -8.64 6.12 -4.81
C ARG A 130 -8.94 5.36 -3.52
N LEU A 131 -7.92 4.98 -2.74
CA LEU A 131 -8.11 4.25 -1.48
C LEU A 131 -8.98 5.02 -0.50
N LYS A 132 -8.76 6.34 -0.36
CA LYS A 132 -9.59 7.19 0.50
C LYS A 132 -11.04 7.24 0.01
N GLY A 133 -11.27 7.33 -1.31
CA GLY A 133 -12.61 7.30 -1.90
C GLY A 133 -13.36 5.98 -1.67
N GLU A 134 -12.68 4.84 -1.84
CA GLU A 134 -13.28 3.52 -1.61
C GLU A 134 -13.67 3.29 -0.14
N THR A 135 -12.91 3.84 0.80
CA THR A 135 -13.14 3.61 2.24
C THR A 135 -14.29 4.44 2.78
N HIS A 136 -14.52 5.64 2.25
CA HIS A 136 -15.70 6.43 2.62
C HIS A 136 -17.02 5.71 2.30
N GLN A 137 -17.02 4.79 1.35
CA GLN A 137 -18.18 3.96 1.00
C GLN A 137 -18.33 2.71 1.90
N ARG A 138 -17.28 2.27 2.60
CA ARG A 138 -17.25 0.97 3.30
C ARG A 138 -17.22 1.04 4.83
N LEU A 139 -16.98 2.18 5.46
CA LEU A 139 -16.77 2.27 6.91
C LEU A 139 -17.62 3.34 7.59
N PRO A 140 -18.92 3.11 7.84
CA PRO A 140 -19.55 3.76 8.96
C PRO A 140 -19.18 3.01 10.24
N GLY A 141 -18.24 3.54 11.03
CA GLY A 141 -18.11 3.23 12.46
C GLY A 141 -17.30 2.01 12.90
N ALA A 142 -16.35 1.49 12.14
CA ALA A 142 -15.48 0.40 12.60
C ALA A 142 -14.48 0.88 13.65
N LYS A 143 -14.75 0.56 14.94
CA LYS A 143 -13.77 0.71 16.03
C LYS A 143 -12.55 -0.17 15.76
N PRO A 144 -11.30 0.34 16.02
CA PRO A 144 -10.10 -0.47 15.90
C PRO A 144 -10.16 -1.69 16.85
N PRO A 145 -9.65 -2.85 16.44
CA PRO A 145 -9.59 -4.02 17.31
C PRO A 145 -8.71 -3.73 18.52
N LYS A 146 -9.18 -4.18 19.71
CA LYS A 146 -8.43 -4.03 20.96
C LYS A 146 -7.06 -4.74 20.84
N ARG A 147 -6.02 -4.07 21.36
CA ARG A 147 -4.66 -4.61 21.46
C ARG A 147 -4.67 -5.94 22.21
N ASN A 148 -4.44 -7.02 21.53
CA ASN A 148 -3.96 -8.28 22.14
C ASN A 148 -3.52 -9.23 21.02
N ILE A 149 -2.32 -9.02 20.49
CA ILE A 149 -1.60 -10.07 19.79
C ILE A 149 -0.15 -9.97 20.29
N ASN A 150 0.20 -10.84 21.23
CA ASN A 150 1.59 -11.12 21.56
C ASN A 150 2.19 -11.89 20.37
N PHE A 151 3.12 -11.26 19.70
CA PHE A 151 3.98 -11.92 18.73
C PHE A 151 5.26 -12.35 19.45
N PRO A 152 5.77 -13.57 19.17
CA PRO A 152 7.02 -14.03 19.70
C PRO A 152 8.22 -13.22 19.21
#